data_e118cadea1d610292143b994ce755df8
#
_entry.id   e118cadea1d610292143b994ce755df8
#
_cell.length_a   1.000
_cell.length_b   1.000
_cell.length_c   1.000
_cell.angle_alpha   90.00
_cell.angle_beta   90.00
_cell.angle_gamma   90.00
#
_symmetry.space_group_name_H-M   'P 1'
#
loop_
_entity.id
_entity.type
_entity.pdbx_description
1 polymer ?
#
loop_
_entity_poly.entity_id
_entity_poly.type
_entity_poly.pdbx_seq_one_letter_code
_entity_poly.pdbx_strand_id
1 'polypeptide(L)'
;MRSASISTISQNVIVTGGAGYIGSHACKALFNAGYMPITVDNLSTGWSEAVKFGPLEKVDLLDQPALERVFGMYRPCAVMHFAAFSQVGESVDDPAKYWRNNVIGSLNLFETCAAYNCEKVIFSSTCATYGDHDNTVLTETSEQRPVNAYGASKRAVEEILQQMSKSAGLKHVIFRYFNVAGADPDGEIGEFHKPETHLIPLILDAIDGKRDAITIFGTDYENHDGTCIRDYVHVCDLVDAHVLGLRWLENRGSNRIYNIGSGTGFSVREVIEKASLVTDRDVPFIEGARRPGDCSKLVSGSELAHVELGWEPKRSSLDHMITDAWRWHQTVGYQE
;
A
#
# COMPACT_ATOMS: atom_id res chain seq x y z
N MET A 1 -47.59 -3.00 -11.90
CA MET A 1 -46.62 -1.95 -11.69
C MET A 1 -45.24 -2.55 -11.81
N ARG A 2 -44.54 -2.29 -12.91
CA ARG A 2 -43.19 -2.83 -13.15
C ARG A 2 -42.24 -1.88 -12.44
N SER A 3 -41.55 -2.36 -11.39
CA SER A 3 -40.42 -1.67 -10.77
C SER A 3 -39.34 -1.52 -11.83
N ALA A 4 -39.11 -0.28 -12.28
CA ALA A 4 -37.97 0.04 -13.10
C ALA A 4 -36.72 -0.09 -12.19
N SER A 5 -35.91 -1.13 -12.43
CA SER A 5 -34.56 -1.18 -11.90
C SER A 5 -33.80 -0.01 -12.50
N ILE A 6 -33.56 1.03 -11.70
CA ILE A 6 -32.57 2.05 -12.01
C ILE A 6 -31.24 1.30 -12.04
N SER A 7 -30.69 1.08 -13.24
CA SER A 7 -29.32 0.64 -13.38
C SER A 7 -28.48 1.77 -12.80
N THR A 8 -27.97 1.59 -11.60
CA THR A 8 -26.94 2.47 -11.03
C THR A 8 -25.75 2.40 -11.97
N ILE A 9 -25.51 3.51 -12.70
CA ILE A 9 -24.29 3.65 -13.50
C ILE A 9 -23.15 3.52 -12.50
N SER A 10 -22.38 2.46 -12.61
CA SER A 10 -21.20 2.24 -11.76
C SER A 10 -20.25 3.43 -11.94
N GLN A 11 -19.87 4.08 -10.85
CA GLN A 11 -18.94 5.21 -10.91
C GLN A 11 -17.53 4.68 -11.16
N ASN A 12 -16.85 5.23 -12.17
CA ASN A 12 -15.48 4.85 -12.51
C ASN A 12 -14.50 5.47 -11.49
N VAL A 13 -13.60 4.64 -10.97
CA VAL A 13 -12.49 5.05 -10.11
C VAL A 13 -11.18 4.60 -10.78
N ILE A 14 -10.30 5.54 -11.11
CA ILE A 14 -8.97 5.19 -11.59
C ILE A 14 -8.14 4.68 -10.40
N VAL A 15 -7.48 3.53 -10.62
CA VAL A 15 -6.53 2.93 -9.66
C VAL A 15 -5.16 2.89 -10.34
N THR A 16 -4.30 3.86 -10.03
CA THR A 16 -2.93 3.82 -10.55
C THR A 16 -2.09 2.84 -9.75
N GLY A 17 -1.25 2.06 -10.41
CA GLY A 17 -0.57 0.93 -9.76
C GLY A 17 -1.51 -0.24 -9.46
N GLY A 18 -2.65 -0.31 -10.20
CA GLY A 18 -3.69 -1.32 -9.97
C GLY A 18 -3.30 -2.75 -10.38
N ALA A 19 -2.18 -2.93 -11.06
CA ALA A 19 -1.58 -4.23 -11.36
C ALA A 19 -0.56 -4.69 -10.29
N GLY A 20 -0.27 -3.86 -9.29
CA GLY A 20 0.59 -4.18 -8.15
C GLY A 20 -0.17 -4.86 -7.01
N TYR A 21 0.56 -5.23 -5.96
CA TYR A 21 0.03 -5.94 -4.79
C TYR A 21 -1.17 -5.22 -4.15
N ILE A 22 -0.97 -4.01 -3.61
CA ILE A 22 -2.04 -3.28 -2.91
C ILE A 22 -3.11 -2.79 -3.90
N GLY A 23 -2.69 -2.32 -5.08
CA GLY A 23 -3.59 -1.78 -6.09
C GLY A 23 -4.60 -2.79 -6.63
N SER A 24 -4.20 -4.05 -6.84
CA SER A 24 -5.11 -5.12 -7.29
C SER A 24 -6.16 -5.46 -6.22
N HIS A 25 -5.76 -5.48 -4.94
CA HIS A 25 -6.71 -5.64 -3.83
C HIS A 25 -7.66 -4.44 -3.72
N ALA A 26 -7.17 -3.21 -3.97
CA ALA A 26 -8.04 -2.02 -4.02
C ALA A 26 -9.05 -2.10 -5.16
N CYS A 27 -8.66 -2.63 -6.34
CA CYS A 27 -9.59 -2.89 -7.43
C CYS A 27 -10.68 -3.89 -7.01
N LYS A 28 -10.34 -5.01 -6.34
CA LYS A 28 -11.33 -5.96 -5.80
C LYS A 28 -12.27 -5.30 -4.80
N ALA A 29 -11.74 -4.52 -3.85
CA ALA A 29 -12.52 -3.84 -2.83
C ALA A 29 -13.49 -2.81 -3.44
N LEU A 30 -13.04 -2.01 -4.40
CA LEU A 30 -13.87 -1.06 -5.15
C LEU A 30 -14.99 -1.77 -5.93
N PHE A 31 -14.66 -2.85 -6.64
CA PHE A 31 -15.63 -3.63 -7.39
C PHE A 31 -16.72 -4.18 -6.48
N ASN A 32 -16.34 -4.75 -5.34
CA ASN A 32 -17.28 -5.26 -4.33
C ASN A 32 -18.11 -4.13 -3.68
N ALA A 33 -17.58 -2.92 -3.63
CA ALA A 33 -18.28 -1.73 -3.12
C ALA A 33 -19.22 -1.07 -4.16
N GLY A 34 -19.29 -1.60 -5.40
CA GLY A 34 -20.16 -1.14 -6.48
C GLY A 34 -19.56 -0.08 -7.40
N TYR A 35 -18.25 0.19 -7.31
CA TYR A 35 -17.52 1.03 -8.25
C TYR A 35 -16.99 0.21 -9.43
N MET A 36 -16.64 0.89 -10.53
CA MET A 36 -15.88 0.30 -11.63
C MET A 36 -14.42 0.76 -11.52
N PRO A 37 -13.51 -0.08 -11.04
CA PRO A 37 -12.09 0.25 -11.01
C PRO A 37 -11.52 0.21 -12.44
N ILE A 38 -10.75 1.24 -12.78
CA ILE A 38 -9.99 1.33 -14.03
C ILE A 38 -8.52 1.29 -13.65
N THR A 39 -7.86 0.17 -13.90
CA THR A 39 -6.44 0.01 -13.62
C THR A 39 -5.60 0.83 -14.60
N VAL A 40 -4.76 1.72 -14.08
CA VAL A 40 -3.73 2.45 -14.84
C VAL A 40 -2.37 2.01 -14.32
N ASP A 41 -1.60 1.31 -15.16
CA ASP A 41 -0.32 0.73 -14.77
C ASP A 41 0.62 0.64 -15.98
N ASN A 42 1.91 0.91 -15.80
CA ASN A 42 2.89 0.72 -16.88
C ASN A 42 3.47 -0.71 -16.92
N LEU A 43 3.10 -1.55 -15.93
CA LEU A 43 3.57 -2.92 -15.75
C LEU A 43 5.09 -3.04 -15.52
N SER A 44 5.73 -1.99 -14.96
CA SER A 44 7.17 -2.04 -14.64
C SER A 44 7.49 -2.97 -13.47
N THR A 45 6.55 -3.11 -12.52
CA THR A 45 6.64 -4.00 -11.36
C THR A 45 5.33 -4.72 -11.09
N GLY A 46 4.23 -4.28 -11.72
CA GLY A 46 2.91 -4.90 -11.63
C GLY A 46 2.73 -6.02 -12.67
N TRP A 47 1.70 -6.85 -12.46
CA TRP A 47 1.39 -8.02 -13.26
C TRP A 47 0.02 -7.89 -13.91
N SER A 48 -0.06 -8.08 -15.23
CA SER A 48 -1.35 -8.01 -15.94
C SER A 48 -2.37 -9.03 -15.43
N GLU A 49 -1.91 -10.16 -14.92
CA GLU A 49 -2.73 -11.23 -14.34
C GLU A 49 -3.38 -10.86 -12.99
N ALA A 50 -2.83 -9.84 -12.32
CA ALA A 50 -3.44 -9.28 -11.11
C ALA A 50 -4.67 -8.41 -11.43
N VAL A 51 -4.84 -7.99 -12.69
CA VAL A 51 -5.96 -7.15 -13.12
C VAL A 51 -7.17 -8.01 -13.44
N LYS A 52 -7.98 -8.31 -12.43
CA LYS A 52 -9.18 -9.15 -12.52
C LYS A 52 -10.49 -8.37 -12.40
N PHE A 53 -10.44 -7.16 -11.89
CA PHE A 53 -11.61 -6.35 -11.53
C PHE A 53 -11.59 -5.04 -12.31
N GLY A 54 -12.09 -5.07 -13.55
CA GLY A 54 -12.14 -3.92 -14.44
C GLY A 54 -11.06 -3.92 -15.54
N PRO A 55 -11.07 -2.92 -16.44
CA PRO A 55 -10.13 -2.83 -17.54
C PRO A 55 -8.73 -2.38 -17.09
N LEU A 56 -7.72 -2.79 -17.88
CA LEU A 56 -6.33 -2.34 -17.78
C LEU A 56 -6.03 -1.33 -18.89
N GLU A 57 -5.58 -0.15 -18.47
CA GLU A 57 -4.96 0.85 -19.33
C GLU A 57 -3.45 0.84 -19.07
N LYS A 58 -2.67 0.34 -20.03
CA LYS A 58 -1.21 0.30 -19.91
C LYS A 58 -0.64 1.68 -20.20
N VAL A 59 -0.49 2.49 -19.15
CA VAL A 59 -0.05 3.90 -19.23
C VAL A 59 0.98 4.18 -18.15
N ASP A 60 2.04 4.90 -18.52
CA ASP A 60 3.00 5.48 -17.59
C ASP A 60 2.51 6.85 -17.12
N LEU A 61 2.61 7.15 -15.83
CA LEU A 61 2.23 8.46 -15.27
C LEU A 61 3.11 9.62 -15.80
N LEU A 62 4.27 9.30 -16.37
CA LEU A 62 5.12 10.29 -17.04
C LEU A 62 4.62 10.63 -18.47
N ASP A 63 3.73 9.82 -19.05
CA ASP A 63 3.06 10.11 -20.32
C ASP A 63 1.73 10.84 -20.08
N GLN A 64 1.82 12.13 -19.79
CA GLN A 64 0.64 12.95 -19.49
C GLN A 64 -0.42 12.93 -20.62
N PRO A 65 -0.09 13.00 -21.93
CA PRO A 65 -1.08 12.85 -22.98
C PRO A 65 -1.84 11.51 -22.96
N ALA A 66 -1.16 10.41 -22.59
CA ALA A 66 -1.83 9.12 -22.43
C ALA A 66 -2.79 9.12 -21.24
N LEU A 67 -2.38 9.73 -20.12
CA LEU A 67 -3.21 9.91 -18.94
C LEU A 67 -4.49 10.70 -19.27
N GLU A 68 -4.35 11.83 -19.96
CA GLU A 68 -5.47 12.67 -20.38
C GLU A 68 -6.47 11.90 -21.27
N ARG A 69 -6.00 11.03 -22.17
CA ARG A 69 -6.89 10.16 -22.96
C ARG A 69 -7.71 9.22 -22.08
N VAL A 70 -7.09 8.60 -21.06
CA VAL A 70 -7.79 7.72 -20.11
C VAL A 70 -8.86 8.50 -19.35
N PHE A 71 -8.53 9.68 -18.80
CA PHE A 71 -9.49 10.51 -18.09
C PHE A 71 -10.64 10.98 -19.00
N GLY A 72 -10.35 11.35 -20.24
CA GLY A 72 -11.37 11.70 -21.25
C GLY A 72 -12.31 10.55 -21.57
N MET A 73 -11.80 9.32 -21.65
CA MET A 73 -12.56 8.11 -21.98
C MET A 73 -13.45 7.69 -20.81
N TYR A 74 -12.89 7.56 -19.61
CA TYR A 74 -13.56 6.96 -18.46
C TYR A 74 -14.29 7.97 -17.57
N ARG A 75 -13.92 9.25 -17.62
CA ARG A 75 -14.49 10.33 -16.78
C ARG A 75 -14.61 9.91 -15.31
N PRO A 76 -13.49 9.61 -14.64
CA PRO A 76 -13.51 9.06 -13.31
C PRO A 76 -14.08 10.04 -12.28
N CYS A 77 -14.79 9.53 -11.27
CA CYS A 77 -15.26 10.33 -10.15
C CYS A 77 -14.21 10.51 -9.05
N ALA A 78 -13.18 9.65 -9.04
CA ALA A 78 -12.09 9.64 -8.08
C ALA A 78 -10.87 8.90 -8.62
N VAL A 79 -9.73 9.12 -7.95
CA VAL A 79 -8.48 8.38 -8.16
C VAL A 79 -8.03 7.76 -6.85
N MET A 80 -7.62 6.48 -6.87
CA MET A 80 -6.79 5.84 -5.85
C MET A 80 -5.37 5.68 -6.40
N HIS A 81 -4.41 6.33 -5.76
CA HIS A 81 -3.05 6.46 -6.28
C HIS A 81 -2.07 5.58 -5.51
N PHE A 82 -1.72 4.41 -6.08
CA PHE A 82 -0.73 3.46 -5.53
C PHE A 82 0.57 3.42 -6.35
N ALA A 83 0.55 3.83 -7.62
CA ALA A 83 1.72 3.74 -8.51
C ALA A 83 2.93 4.47 -7.93
N ALA A 84 3.97 3.73 -7.57
CA ALA A 84 5.22 4.24 -7.05
C ALA A 84 6.27 3.14 -7.01
N PHE A 85 7.55 3.47 -7.14
CA PHE A 85 8.62 2.61 -6.63
C PHE A 85 8.66 2.71 -5.10
N SER A 86 8.84 1.58 -4.40
CA SER A 86 8.67 1.47 -2.95
C SER A 86 9.83 0.79 -2.21
N GLN A 87 10.87 0.35 -2.93
CA GLN A 87 12.01 -0.33 -2.33
C GLN A 87 12.96 0.68 -1.66
N VAL A 88 13.01 0.64 -0.33
CA VAL A 88 13.83 1.57 0.47
C VAL A 88 15.31 1.48 0.10
N GLY A 89 15.87 0.26 -0.01
CA GLY A 89 17.28 0.07 -0.39
C GLY A 89 17.60 0.66 -1.77
N GLU A 90 16.83 0.32 -2.79
CA GLU A 90 16.99 0.88 -4.13
C GLU A 90 16.89 2.41 -4.14
N SER A 91 16.04 2.99 -3.28
CA SER A 91 15.89 4.44 -3.21
C SER A 91 17.13 5.18 -2.72
N VAL A 92 18.00 4.49 -1.97
CA VAL A 92 19.30 5.03 -1.53
C VAL A 92 20.31 4.97 -2.67
N ASP A 93 20.30 3.89 -3.46
CA ASP A 93 21.23 3.65 -4.56
C ASP A 93 20.88 4.49 -5.81
N ASP A 94 19.59 4.62 -6.13
CA ASP A 94 19.09 5.43 -7.26
C ASP A 94 17.99 6.40 -6.83
N PRO A 95 18.28 7.46 -6.10
CA PRO A 95 17.28 8.43 -5.66
C PRO A 95 16.59 9.17 -6.82
N ALA A 96 17.28 9.39 -7.95
CA ALA A 96 16.73 10.10 -9.09
C ALA A 96 15.53 9.35 -9.73
N LYS A 97 15.56 8.03 -9.74
CA LYS A 97 14.45 7.17 -10.17
C LYS A 97 13.19 7.45 -9.36
N TYR A 98 13.33 7.54 -8.02
CA TYR A 98 12.22 7.79 -7.09
C TYR A 98 11.63 9.20 -7.25
N TRP A 99 12.49 10.21 -7.37
CA TRP A 99 12.02 11.58 -7.61
C TRP A 99 11.28 11.71 -8.94
N ARG A 100 11.82 11.13 -10.01
CA ARG A 100 11.19 11.21 -11.32
C ARG A 100 9.85 10.45 -11.35
N ASN A 101 9.85 9.20 -10.96
CA ASN A 101 8.65 8.37 -11.03
C ASN A 101 7.60 8.80 -10.01
N ASN A 102 7.97 8.87 -8.73
CA ASN A 102 6.98 9.07 -7.67
C ASN A 102 6.49 10.51 -7.62
N VAL A 103 7.37 11.51 -7.82
CA VAL A 103 6.99 12.91 -7.66
C VAL A 103 6.46 13.50 -8.96
N ILE A 104 7.20 13.37 -10.08
CA ILE A 104 6.74 13.95 -11.36
C ILE A 104 5.52 13.18 -11.87
N GLY A 105 5.50 11.85 -11.77
CA GLY A 105 4.32 11.05 -12.15
C GLY A 105 3.07 11.41 -11.34
N SER A 106 3.21 11.63 -10.03
CA SER A 106 2.09 12.08 -9.19
C SER A 106 1.63 13.50 -9.54
N LEU A 107 2.55 14.42 -9.85
CA LEU A 107 2.21 15.77 -10.28
C LEU A 107 1.40 15.74 -11.57
N ASN A 108 1.85 15.00 -12.59
CA ASN A 108 1.10 14.83 -13.84
C ASN A 108 -0.31 14.27 -13.60
N LEU A 109 -0.44 13.29 -12.69
CA LEU A 109 -1.73 12.72 -12.32
C LEU A 109 -2.65 13.79 -11.69
N PHE A 110 -2.14 14.57 -10.75
CA PHE A 110 -2.96 15.58 -10.06
C PHE A 110 -3.33 16.75 -10.97
N GLU A 111 -2.45 17.17 -11.88
CA GLU A 111 -2.77 18.15 -12.93
C GLU A 111 -3.89 17.63 -13.84
N THR A 112 -3.81 16.35 -14.25
CA THR A 112 -4.85 15.70 -15.03
C THR A 112 -6.16 15.60 -14.24
N CYS A 113 -6.13 15.26 -12.97
CA CYS A 113 -7.31 15.27 -12.10
C CYS A 113 -7.99 16.64 -12.11
N ALA A 114 -7.23 17.71 -11.93
CA ALA A 114 -7.76 19.09 -11.95
C ALA A 114 -8.35 19.47 -13.31
N ALA A 115 -7.64 19.15 -14.41
CA ALA A 115 -8.08 19.46 -15.78
C ALA A 115 -9.39 18.76 -16.18
N TYR A 116 -9.62 17.54 -15.66
CA TYR A 116 -10.80 16.74 -15.98
C TYR A 116 -11.88 16.74 -14.88
N ASN A 117 -11.81 17.64 -13.91
CA ASN A 117 -12.75 17.77 -12.78
C ASN A 117 -12.90 16.47 -11.94
N CYS A 118 -11.85 15.67 -11.84
CA CYS A 118 -11.77 14.52 -10.98
C CYS A 118 -11.21 14.97 -9.61
N GLU A 119 -12.04 15.56 -8.78
CA GLU A 119 -11.61 16.27 -7.58
C GLU A 119 -11.12 15.37 -6.44
N LYS A 120 -11.49 14.08 -6.40
CA LYS A 120 -11.25 13.21 -5.23
C LYS A 120 -10.02 12.33 -5.46
N VAL A 121 -9.04 12.45 -4.56
CA VAL A 121 -7.79 11.69 -4.61
C VAL A 121 -7.59 10.96 -3.27
N ILE A 122 -7.46 9.64 -3.34
CA ILE A 122 -7.03 8.81 -2.22
C ILE A 122 -5.57 8.44 -2.47
N PHE A 123 -4.66 8.94 -1.63
CA PHE A 123 -3.22 8.78 -1.83
C PHE A 123 -2.62 7.78 -0.86
N SER A 124 -1.94 6.80 -1.43
CA SER A 124 -1.15 5.78 -0.76
C SER A 124 0.22 6.36 -0.37
N SER A 125 0.33 6.89 0.85
CA SER A 125 1.58 7.33 1.45
C SER A 125 2.21 6.22 2.30
N THR A 126 3.12 6.53 3.22
CA THR A 126 3.91 5.55 3.96
C THR A 126 4.35 6.09 5.32
N CYS A 127 4.54 5.20 6.30
CA CYS A 127 5.20 5.54 7.56
C CYS A 127 6.67 5.95 7.37
N ALA A 128 7.32 5.60 6.25
CA ALA A 128 8.69 6.02 5.95
C ALA A 128 8.87 7.54 5.85
N THR A 129 7.77 8.30 5.71
CA THR A 129 7.80 9.78 5.79
C THR A 129 8.19 10.29 7.16
N TYR A 130 7.94 9.53 8.23
CA TYR A 130 8.30 9.91 9.59
C TYR A 130 9.80 9.79 9.85
N GLY A 131 10.46 8.79 9.23
CA GLY A 131 11.87 8.48 9.50
C GLY A 131 12.05 7.76 10.83
N ASP A 132 13.17 8.00 11.48
CA ASP A 132 13.49 7.37 12.76
C ASP A 132 12.92 8.19 13.92
N HIS A 133 12.15 7.54 14.76
CA HIS A 133 11.58 8.10 15.98
C HIS A 133 11.79 7.12 17.14
N ASP A 134 12.47 7.55 18.17
CA ASP A 134 12.80 6.76 19.35
C ASP A 134 11.56 6.17 20.03
N ASN A 135 11.29 4.88 19.77
CA ASN A 135 10.33 4.02 20.48
C ASN A 135 8.92 4.59 20.72
N THR A 136 8.48 5.63 20.01
CA THR A 136 7.17 6.24 20.18
C THR A 136 6.15 5.64 19.22
N VAL A 137 4.88 5.59 19.64
CA VAL A 137 3.76 5.33 18.74
C VAL A 137 3.59 6.55 17.84
N LEU A 138 3.63 6.34 16.53
CA LEU A 138 3.53 7.41 15.54
C LEU A 138 2.08 7.80 15.28
N THR A 139 1.77 9.07 15.39
CA THR A 139 0.46 9.65 15.04
C THR A 139 0.58 10.55 13.82
N GLU A 140 -0.55 10.97 13.26
CA GLU A 140 -0.58 11.85 12.09
C GLU A 140 0.08 13.22 12.33
N THR A 141 0.21 13.62 13.60
CA THR A 141 0.88 14.86 14.04
C THR A 141 2.37 14.69 14.31
N SER A 142 2.89 13.46 14.29
CA SER A 142 4.31 13.20 14.44
C SER A 142 5.10 13.87 13.31
N GLU A 143 6.28 14.41 13.64
CA GLU A 143 7.11 15.11 12.69
C GLU A 143 7.61 14.17 11.59
N GLN A 144 7.57 14.64 10.35
CA GLN A 144 8.06 13.89 9.20
C GLN A 144 9.54 14.24 8.94
N ARG A 145 10.42 13.27 9.15
CA ARG A 145 11.89 13.38 8.93
C ARG A 145 12.38 12.19 8.11
N PRO A 146 11.99 12.08 6.83
CA PRO A 146 12.35 10.91 6.03
C PRO A 146 13.88 10.77 5.91
N VAL A 147 14.38 9.55 6.05
CA VAL A 147 15.81 9.23 6.04
C VAL A 147 16.29 8.61 4.72
N ASN A 148 15.40 8.42 3.76
CA ASN A 148 15.69 7.87 2.44
C ASN A 148 14.85 8.55 1.35
N ALA A 149 15.23 8.35 0.09
CA ALA A 149 14.58 9.01 -1.05
C ALA A 149 13.13 8.52 -1.26
N TYR A 150 12.80 7.29 -0.90
CA TYR A 150 11.43 6.80 -0.95
C TYR A 150 10.52 7.60 0.00
N GLY A 151 10.83 7.65 1.28
CA GLY A 151 10.07 8.43 2.26
C GLY A 151 10.00 9.92 1.90
N ALA A 152 11.13 10.49 1.45
CA ALA A 152 11.20 11.89 1.02
C ALA A 152 10.31 12.17 -0.20
N SER A 153 10.30 11.28 -1.21
CA SER A 153 9.44 11.41 -2.39
C SER A 153 7.95 11.33 -2.02
N LYS A 154 7.56 10.41 -1.14
CA LYS A 154 6.17 10.30 -0.66
C LYS A 154 5.73 11.54 0.12
N ARG A 155 6.58 12.07 1.02
CA ARG A 155 6.32 13.33 1.71
C ARG A 155 6.14 14.50 0.74
N ALA A 156 6.99 14.61 -0.28
CA ALA A 156 6.87 15.66 -1.30
C ALA A 156 5.52 15.57 -2.05
N VAL A 157 5.06 14.35 -2.38
CA VAL A 157 3.75 14.15 -3.01
C VAL A 157 2.60 14.54 -2.09
N GLU A 158 2.67 14.25 -0.78
CA GLU A 158 1.67 14.73 0.19
C GLU A 158 1.60 16.26 0.18
N GLU A 159 2.75 16.95 0.17
CA GLU A 159 2.82 18.41 0.15
C GLU A 159 2.26 19.00 -1.16
N ILE A 160 2.61 18.43 -2.31
CA ILE A 160 2.04 18.82 -3.61
C ILE A 160 0.52 18.68 -3.61
N LEU A 161 -0.02 17.55 -3.15
CA LEU A 161 -1.45 17.30 -3.12
C LEU A 161 -2.18 18.28 -2.20
N GLN A 162 -1.60 18.61 -1.03
CA GLN A 162 -2.14 19.61 -0.12
C GLN A 162 -2.13 21.03 -0.72
N GLN A 163 -1.09 21.40 -1.49
CA GLN A 163 -1.03 22.69 -2.19
C GLN A 163 -2.06 22.74 -3.32
N MET A 164 -2.18 21.68 -4.12
CA MET A 164 -3.17 21.60 -5.21
C MET A 164 -4.62 21.55 -4.68
N SER A 165 -4.82 21.05 -3.49
CA SER A 165 -6.11 21.17 -2.82
C SER A 165 -6.54 22.62 -2.61
N LYS A 166 -5.60 23.50 -2.29
CA LYS A 166 -5.87 24.95 -2.10
C LYS A 166 -6.01 25.68 -3.42
N SER A 167 -5.21 25.35 -4.43
CA SER A 167 -5.13 26.10 -5.68
C SER A 167 -6.07 25.58 -6.77
N ALA A 168 -6.33 24.25 -6.80
CA ALA A 168 -7.11 23.60 -7.85
C ALA A 168 -8.37 22.87 -7.32
N GLY A 169 -8.66 22.97 -6.01
CA GLY A 169 -9.87 22.39 -5.42
C GLY A 169 -9.84 20.87 -5.24
N LEU A 170 -8.68 20.20 -5.38
CA LEU A 170 -8.58 18.78 -5.15
C LEU A 170 -8.89 18.45 -3.68
N LYS A 171 -9.68 17.41 -3.48
CA LYS A 171 -10.00 16.86 -2.16
C LYS A 171 -9.22 15.57 -1.96
N HIS A 172 -8.67 15.36 -0.77
CA HIS A 172 -7.84 14.19 -0.56
C HIS A 172 -8.05 13.49 0.78
N VAL A 173 -7.82 12.18 0.75
CA VAL A 173 -7.46 11.40 1.91
C VAL A 173 -6.09 10.78 1.65
N ILE A 174 -5.17 10.99 2.59
CA ILE A 174 -3.80 10.45 2.56
C ILE A 174 -3.71 9.37 3.61
N PHE A 175 -3.28 8.17 3.21
CA PHE A 175 -3.03 7.08 4.14
C PHE A 175 -1.53 6.84 4.30
N ARG A 176 -0.99 7.02 5.51
CA ARG A 176 0.37 6.64 5.90
C ARG A 176 0.29 5.28 6.58
N TYR A 177 0.56 4.23 5.83
CA TYR A 177 0.48 2.88 6.38
C TYR A 177 1.85 2.27 6.65
N PHE A 178 1.83 1.27 7.49
CA PHE A 178 2.99 0.53 7.96
C PHE A 178 3.21 -0.70 7.07
N ASN A 179 3.73 -1.79 7.60
CA ASN A 179 4.03 -2.96 6.77
C ASN A 179 2.72 -3.64 6.33
N VAL A 180 2.53 -3.78 5.03
CA VAL A 180 1.37 -4.49 4.48
C VAL A 180 1.71 -5.95 4.31
N ALA A 181 0.79 -6.84 4.68
CA ALA A 181 0.98 -8.28 4.61
C ALA A 181 -0.32 -9.01 4.28
N GLY A 182 -0.21 -10.31 4.01
CA GLY A 182 -1.34 -11.15 3.66
C GLY A 182 -1.62 -11.19 2.16
N ALA A 183 -2.71 -11.81 1.82
CA ALA A 183 -3.21 -11.94 0.46
C ALA A 183 -4.74 -11.99 0.46
N ASP A 184 -5.33 -12.03 -0.71
CA ASP A 184 -6.76 -12.24 -0.84
C ASP A 184 -7.16 -13.60 -0.24
N PRO A 185 -8.15 -13.63 0.68
CA PRO A 185 -8.58 -14.88 1.32
C PRO A 185 -9.13 -15.92 0.34
N ASP A 186 -9.65 -15.49 -0.81
CA ASP A 186 -10.14 -16.38 -1.85
C ASP A 186 -9.01 -16.91 -2.75
N GLY A 187 -7.76 -16.41 -2.57
CA GLY A 187 -6.58 -16.82 -3.32
C GLY A 187 -6.54 -16.32 -4.76
N GLU A 188 -7.31 -15.28 -5.10
CA GLU A 188 -7.37 -14.75 -6.46
C GLU A 188 -6.18 -13.84 -6.80
N ILE A 189 -5.72 -13.06 -5.82
CA ILE A 189 -4.63 -12.08 -5.93
C ILE A 189 -3.77 -12.10 -4.66
N GLY A 190 -2.52 -11.71 -4.79
CA GLY A 190 -1.60 -11.65 -3.65
C GLY A 190 -0.32 -10.90 -3.98
N GLU A 191 0.63 -10.95 -3.06
CA GLU A 191 1.92 -10.31 -3.21
C GLU A 191 2.84 -11.15 -4.11
N PHE A 192 3.44 -10.50 -5.12
CA PHE A 192 4.40 -11.13 -6.01
C PHE A 192 5.34 -10.08 -6.59
N HIS A 193 6.55 -9.97 -6.04
CA HIS A 193 7.57 -9.03 -6.47
C HIS A 193 8.81 -9.73 -7.05
N LYS A 194 9.44 -9.10 -8.01
CA LYS A 194 10.75 -9.50 -8.56
C LYS A 194 11.71 -8.31 -8.61
N PRO A 195 12.75 -8.27 -7.74
CA PRO A 195 13.02 -9.19 -6.62
C PRO A 195 12.06 -9.01 -5.45
N GLU A 196 11.86 -10.06 -4.64
CA GLU A 196 11.10 -9.97 -3.38
C GLU A 196 12.00 -9.43 -2.26
N THR A 197 11.45 -8.53 -1.44
CA THR A 197 12.18 -7.85 -0.35
C THR A 197 11.42 -7.81 0.98
N HIS A 198 10.14 -8.19 0.99
CA HIS A 198 9.31 -8.15 2.18
C HIS A 198 9.47 -9.41 3.05
N LEU A 199 9.42 -9.21 4.38
CA LEU A 199 9.78 -10.24 5.34
C LEU A 199 8.94 -11.52 5.21
N ILE A 200 7.61 -11.40 5.17
CA ILE A 200 6.72 -12.57 5.15
C ILE A 200 6.91 -13.40 3.88
N PRO A 201 6.87 -12.85 2.66
CA PRO A 201 7.19 -13.61 1.45
C PRO A 201 8.58 -14.26 1.47
N LEU A 202 9.61 -13.55 1.97
CA LEU A 202 10.96 -14.13 2.10
C LEU A 202 11.02 -15.31 3.07
N ILE A 203 10.26 -15.25 4.17
CA ILE A 203 10.10 -16.38 5.10
C ILE A 203 9.47 -17.57 4.39
N LEU A 204 8.40 -17.33 3.62
CA LEU A 204 7.69 -18.38 2.88
C LEU A 204 8.56 -19.00 1.78
N ASP A 205 9.39 -18.20 1.10
CA ASP A 205 10.39 -18.68 0.14
C ASP A 205 11.45 -19.58 0.82
N ALA A 206 11.88 -19.24 2.03
CA ALA A 206 12.82 -20.06 2.79
C ALA A 206 12.19 -21.39 3.23
N ILE A 207 10.93 -21.37 3.68
CA ILE A 207 10.16 -22.57 4.02
C ILE A 207 10.02 -23.51 2.82
N ASP A 208 9.81 -22.97 1.63
CA ASP A 208 9.66 -23.76 0.38
C ASP A 208 10.99 -24.14 -0.27
N GLY A 209 12.14 -23.75 0.31
CA GLY A 209 13.46 -24.05 -0.23
C GLY A 209 13.82 -23.26 -1.49
N LYS A 210 13.07 -22.21 -1.84
CA LYS A 210 13.40 -21.26 -2.92
C LYS A 210 14.55 -20.34 -2.52
N ARG A 211 14.83 -20.28 -1.21
CA ARG A 211 15.91 -19.54 -0.56
C ARG A 211 16.50 -20.38 0.56
N ASP A 212 17.81 -20.35 0.74
CA ASP A 212 18.50 -21.17 1.76
C ASP A 212 18.10 -20.76 3.19
N ALA A 213 18.05 -19.46 3.46
CA ALA A 213 17.66 -18.91 4.76
C ALA A 213 17.28 -17.42 4.64
N ILE A 214 16.55 -16.91 5.62
CA ILE A 214 16.39 -15.47 5.82
C ILE A 214 17.48 -14.92 6.74
N THR A 215 17.74 -13.62 6.69
CA THR A 215 18.67 -12.96 7.62
C THR A 215 17.88 -12.09 8.61
N ILE A 216 18.04 -12.37 9.91
CA ILE A 216 17.58 -11.47 10.98
C ILE A 216 18.63 -10.39 11.16
N PHE A 217 18.30 -9.14 10.80
CA PHE A 217 19.23 -8.00 10.88
C PHE A 217 19.17 -7.33 12.25
N GLY A 218 20.18 -7.62 13.08
CA GLY A 218 20.26 -7.14 14.46
C GLY A 218 19.47 -8.02 15.45
N THR A 219 20.16 -8.44 16.51
CA THR A 219 19.60 -9.25 17.59
C THR A 219 19.89 -8.63 18.97
N ASP A 220 20.26 -7.35 18.96
CA ASP A 220 20.70 -6.59 20.12
C ASP A 220 19.88 -5.31 20.35
N TYR A 221 18.65 -5.22 19.80
CA TYR A 221 17.73 -4.13 20.07
C TYR A 221 17.18 -4.22 21.51
N GLU A 222 16.98 -3.05 22.15
CA GLU A 222 16.45 -2.96 23.52
C GLU A 222 14.94 -3.27 23.56
N ASN A 223 14.58 -4.55 23.42
CA ASN A 223 13.23 -5.08 23.52
C ASN A 223 13.25 -6.54 24.01
N HIS A 224 12.09 -7.21 24.04
CA HIS A 224 11.92 -8.53 24.68
C HIS A 224 12.72 -9.67 24.01
N ASP A 225 13.06 -9.61 22.72
CA ASP A 225 13.75 -10.68 21.99
C ASP A 225 14.97 -10.22 21.18
N GLY A 226 15.29 -8.94 21.26
CA GLY A 226 16.44 -8.33 20.59
C GLY A 226 16.27 -8.04 19.11
N THR A 227 15.11 -8.35 18.48
CA THR A 227 14.89 -8.08 17.05
C THR A 227 13.98 -6.87 16.82
N CYS A 228 14.06 -6.20 15.67
CA CYS A 228 13.28 -4.99 15.42
C CYS A 228 11.77 -5.30 15.40
N ILE A 229 10.97 -4.33 15.89
CA ILE A 229 9.51 -4.43 15.96
C ILE A 229 8.88 -3.59 14.86
N ARG A 230 7.96 -4.18 14.10
CA ARG A 230 7.19 -3.51 13.04
C ARG A 230 5.70 -3.74 13.23
N ASP A 231 4.91 -2.74 12.89
CA ASP A 231 3.47 -2.85 12.79
C ASP A 231 3.10 -3.42 11.43
N TYR A 232 2.12 -4.31 11.42
CA TYR A 232 1.62 -4.94 10.21
C TYR A 232 0.11 -4.69 10.08
N VAL A 233 -0.34 -4.53 8.85
CA VAL A 233 -1.75 -4.44 8.51
C VAL A 233 -2.05 -5.40 7.37
N HIS A 234 -3.17 -6.12 7.46
CA HIS A 234 -3.60 -6.99 6.38
C HIS A 234 -4.01 -6.17 5.16
N VAL A 235 -3.60 -6.60 3.96
CA VAL A 235 -3.87 -5.88 2.71
C VAL A 235 -5.37 -5.61 2.50
N CYS A 236 -6.25 -6.54 2.86
CA CYS A 236 -7.70 -6.35 2.77
C CYS A 236 -8.21 -5.26 3.72
N ASP A 237 -7.73 -5.23 4.98
CA ASP A 237 -8.10 -4.18 5.94
C ASP A 237 -7.59 -2.80 5.49
N LEU A 238 -6.40 -2.77 4.87
CA LEU A 238 -5.85 -1.55 4.31
C LEU A 238 -6.71 -1.00 3.16
N VAL A 239 -7.09 -1.84 2.20
CA VAL A 239 -7.91 -1.38 1.06
C VAL A 239 -9.34 -1.05 1.46
N ASP A 240 -9.87 -1.67 2.51
CA ASP A 240 -11.14 -1.27 3.13
C ASP A 240 -11.05 0.17 3.66
N ALA A 241 -9.93 0.56 4.31
CA ALA A 241 -9.69 1.95 4.71
C ALA A 241 -9.71 2.90 3.50
N HIS A 242 -9.13 2.49 2.36
CA HIS A 242 -9.14 3.31 1.14
C HIS A 242 -10.56 3.51 0.59
N VAL A 243 -11.41 2.48 0.61
CA VAL A 243 -12.82 2.60 0.21
C VAL A 243 -13.60 3.50 1.19
N LEU A 244 -13.34 3.38 2.50
CA LEU A 244 -13.92 4.28 3.50
C LEU A 244 -13.46 5.73 3.31
N GLY A 245 -12.19 5.95 2.97
CA GLY A 245 -11.66 7.27 2.62
C GLY A 245 -12.34 7.89 1.40
N LEU A 246 -12.63 7.10 0.36
CA LEU A 246 -13.40 7.57 -0.79
C LEU A 246 -14.82 7.99 -0.38
N ARG A 247 -15.52 7.16 0.38
CA ARG A 247 -16.87 7.47 0.91
C ARG A 247 -16.86 8.69 1.84
N TRP A 248 -15.78 8.89 2.60
CA TRP A 248 -15.60 10.10 3.40
C TRP A 248 -15.60 11.37 2.54
N LEU A 249 -14.83 11.37 1.44
CA LEU A 249 -14.78 12.49 0.52
C LEU A 249 -16.13 12.72 -0.19
N GLU A 250 -16.87 11.66 -0.54
CA GLU A 250 -18.19 11.76 -1.14
C GLU A 250 -19.21 12.39 -0.19
N ASN A 251 -19.15 12.06 1.09
CA ASN A 251 -20.16 12.48 2.08
C ASN A 251 -19.80 13.78 2.80
N ARG A 252 -18.52 14.03 3.08
CA ARG A 252 -18.08 15.14 3.95
C ARG A 252 -17.20 16.16 3.24
N GLY A 253 -16.47 15.73 2.23
CA GLY A 253 -15.65 16.60 1.39
C GLY A 253 -14.42 17.24 2.04
N SER A 254 -14.08 16.89 3.28
CA SER A 254 -12.93 17.45 3.99
C SER A 254 -11.67 16.61 3.81
N ASN A 255 -10.55 17.30 3.59
CA ASN A 255 -9.23 16.66 3.50
C ASN A 255 -8.82 16.01 4.81
N ARG A 256 -8.17 14.84 4.73
CA ARG A 256 -7.69 14.09 5.90
C ARG A 256 -6.38 13.38 5.60
N ILE A 257 -5.66 13.14 6.68
CA ILE A 257 -4.49 12.24 6.72
C ILE A 257 -4.76 11.23 7.81
N TYR A 258 -4.51 9.96 7.57
CA TYR A 258 -4.67 8.89 8.54
C TYR A 258 -3.46 7.98 8.55
N ASN A 259 -3.04 7.56 9.74
CA ASN A 259 -2.17 6.42 9.91
C ASN A 259 -2.99 5.13 9.84
N ILE A 260 -2.46 4.11 9.18
CA ILE A 260 -3.08 2.78 9.10
C ILE A 260 -2.06 1.71 9.49
N GLY A 261 -2.33 1.04 10.58
CA GLY A 261 -1.61 -0.10 11.11
C GLY A 261 -2.48 -0.81 12.13
N SER A 262 -2.06 -1.96 12.62
CA SER A 262 -2.81 -2.69 13.64
C SER A 262 -2.72 -2.05 15.03
N GLY A 263 -1.74 -1.15 15.25
CA GLY A 263 -1.38 -0.61 16.55
C GLY A 263 -0.65 -1.61 17.45
N THR A 264 -0.45 -2.83 16.93
CA THR A 264 0.30 -3.90 17.60
C THR A 264 1.58 -4.17 16.81
N GLY A 265 2.73 -3.96 17.44
CA GLY A 265 4.00 -4.28 16.82
C GLY A 265 4.36 -5.74 17.01
N PHE A 266 4.95 -6.35 15.98
CA PHE A 266 5.51 -7.70 16.04
C PHE A 266 7.00 -7.66 15.75
N SER A 267 7.77 -8.42 16.52
CA SER A 267 9.21 -8.59 16.28
C SER A 267 9.46 -9.53 15.11
N VAL A 268 10.66 -9.49 14.54
CA VAL A 268 11.02 -10.42 13.46
C VAL A 268 10.95 -11.87 13.93
N ARG A 269 11.34 -12.17 15.17
CA ARG A 269 11.24 -13.52 15.73
C ARG A 269 9.80 -13.98 15.90
N GLU A 270 8.91 -13.12 16.37
CA GLU A 270 7.47 -13.44 16.49
C GLU A 270 6.85 -13.76 15.11
N VAL A 271 7.28 -13.05 14.03
CA VAL A 271 6.82 -13.35 12.68
C VAL A 271 7.34 -14.72 12.21
N ILE A 272 8.60 -15.05 12.47
CA ILE A 272 9.22 -16.35 12.15
C ILE A 272 8.50 -17.48 12.90
N GLU A 273 8.32 -17.35 14.22
CA GLU A 273 7.65 -18.34 15.04
C GLU A 273 6.20 -18.59 14.58
N LYS A 274 5.47 -17.50 14.27
CA LYS A 274 4.12 -17.63 13.75
C LYS A 274 4.09 -18.29 12.38
N ALA A 275 5.04 -17.98 11.48
CA ALA A 275 5.12 -18.63 10.19
C ALA A 275 5.40 -20.14 10.31
N SER A 276 6.28 -20.53 11.23
CA SER A 276 6.54 -21.94 11.53
C SER A 276 5.28 -22.65 12.03
N LEU A 277 4.52 -22.03 12.93
CA LEU A 277 3.26 -22.59 13.45
C LEU A 277 2.17 -22.73 12.39
N VAL A 278 2.00 -21.72 11.52
CA VAL A 278 0.97 -21.73 10.48
C VAL A 278 1.28 -22.75 9.38
N THR A 279 2.53 -22.90 9.03
CA THR A 279 2.96 -23.78 7.92
C THR A 279 3.28 -25.20 8.36
N ASP A 280 3.40 -25.44 9.67
CA ASP A 280 3.89 -26.69 10.28
C ASP A 280 5.29 -27.08 9.72
N ARG A 281 6.16 -26.08 9.52
CA ARG A 281 7.52 -26.24 8.97
C ARG A 281 8.49 -25.28 9.66
N ASP A 282 9.74 -25.70 9.79
CA ASP A 282 10.80 -24.85 10.31
C ASP A 282 11.17 -23.75 9.32
N VAL A 283 11.45 -22.54 9.83
CA VAL A 283 11.94 -21.41 9.06
C VAL A 283 13.47 -21.36 9.16
N PRO A 284 14.24 -21.62 8.08
CA PRO A 284 15.67 -21.44 8.10
C PRO A 284 16.04 -19.96 8.24
N PHE A 285 16.87 -19.60 9.23
CA PHE A 285 17.37 -18.24 9.38
C PHE A 285 18.82 -18.19 9.85
N ILE A 286 19.48 -17.07 9.55
CA ILE A 286 20.79 -16.70 10.08
C ILE A 286 20.71 -15.32 10.76
N GLU A 287 21.58 -15.07 11.72
CA GLU A 287 21.67 -13.76 12.37
C GLU A 287 22.75 -12.91 11.70
N GLY A 288 22.44 -11.64 11.47
CA GLY A 288 23.32 -10.65 10.85
C GLY A 288 23.39 -9.35 11.65
N ALA A 289 24.34 -8.50 11.31
CA ALA A 289 24.45 -7.16 11.91
C ALA A 289 23.23 -6.30 11.58
N ARG A 290 22.97 -5.28 12.39
CA ARG A 290 21.90 -4.28 12.12
C ARG A 290 22.12 -3.65 10.73
N ARG A 291 21.05 -3.43 10.00
CA ARG A 291 21.10 -2.60 8.79
C ARG A 291 21.20 -1.13 9.16
N PRO A 292 22.02 -0.33 8.48
CA PRO A 292 22.04 1.10 8.68
C PRO A 292 20.65 1.73 8.47
N GLY A 293 20.19 2.53 9.42
CA GLY A 293 18.90 3.20 9.36
C GLY A 293 17.69 2.37 9.82
N ASP A 294 17.88 1.12 10.30
CA ASP A 294 16.80 0.37 10.93
C ASP A 294 16.57 0.85 12.38
N CYS A 295 15.37 1.37 12.66
CA CYS A 295 14.94 1.71 14.02
C CYS A 295 14.48 0.46 14.79
N SER A 296 14.56 0.52 16.12
CA SER A 296 14.18 -0.61 17.00
C SER A 296 12.68 -0.91 16.93
N LYS A 297 11.83 0.12 16.82
CA LYS A 297 10.37 -0.02 16.85
C LYS A 297 9.69 1.01 15.95
N LEU A 298 8.72 0.54 15.16
CA LEU A 298 7.88 1.37 14.29
C LEU A 298 6.43 0.88 14.38
N VAL A 299 5.59 1.59 15.13
CA VAL A 299 4.19 1.21 15.43
C VAL A 299 3.25 2.39 15.21
N SER A 300 2.10 2.11 14.64
CA SER A 300 1.06 3.07 14.27
C SER A 300 0.16 3.44 15.46
N GLY A 301 -0.18 4.71 15.56
CA GLY A 301 -1.39 5.17 16.24
C GLY A 301 -2.50 5.38 15.22
N SER A 302 -3.39 4.41 15.05
CA SER A 302 -4.46 4.43 14.02
C SER A 302 -5.82 4.90 14.60
N GLU A 303 -5.83 5.50 15.77
CA GLU A 303 -7.03 5.91 16.49
C GLU A 303 -7.93 6.85 15.66
N LEU A 304 -7.32 7.76 14.91
CA LEU A 304 -8.07 8.73 14.10
C LEU A 304 -8.89 8.04 12.99
N ALA A 305 -8.33 7.01 12.34
CA ALA A 305 -9.03 6.21 11.33
C ALA A 305 -10.21 5.42 11.94
N HIS A 306 -10.03 4.87 13.15
CA HIS A 306 -11.11 4.21 13.87
C HIS A 306 -12.27 5.16 14.17
N VAL A 307 -11.97 6.33 14.74
CA VAL A 307 -12.98 7.28 15.20
C VAL A 307 -13.71 7.97 14.04
N GLU A 308 -12.97 8.45 13.03
CA GLU A 308 -13.56 9.26 11.96
C GLU A 308 -14.11 8.43 10.80
N LEU A 309 -13.41 7.37 10.37
CA LEU A 309 -13.84 6.52 9.27
C LEU A 309 -14.69 5.32 9.73
N GLY A 310 -14.66 4.98 11.03
CA GLY A 310 -15.20 3.72 11.52
C GLY A 310 -14.43 2.51 10.98
N TRP A 311 -13.13 2.70 10.68
CA TRP A 311 -12.30 1.63 10.18
C TRP A 311 -11.97 0.64 11.30
N GLU A 312 -12.25 -0.63 11.08
CA GLU A 312 -11.96 -1.72 12.02
C GLU A 312 -11.19 -2.82 11.28
N PRO A 313 -9.92 -3.09 11.64
CA PRO A 313 -9.16 -4.18 11.05
C PRO A 313 -9.73 -5.53 11.50
N LYS A 314 -10.13 -6.35 10.55
CA LYS A 314 -10.75 -7.67 10.81
C LYS A 314 -9.79 -8.82 10.60
N ARG A 315 -8.72 -8.60 9.84
CA ARG A 315 -7.76 -9.62 9.42
C ARG A 315 -6.32 -9.30 9.82
N SER A 316 -6.06 -8.18 10.48
CA SER A 316 -4.71 -7.72 10.81
C SER A 316 -4.09 -8.44 12.02
N SER A 317 -4.52 -9.67 12.33
CA SER A 317 -3.76 -10.56 13.19
C SER A 317 -2.63 -11.22 12.39
N LEU A 318 -1.50 -11.45 13.03
CA LEU A 318 -0.36 -12.11 12.38
C LEU A 318 -0.71 -13.51 11.83
N ASP A 319 -1.62 -14.20 12.51
CA ASP A 319 -2.15 -15.50 12.08
C ASP A 319 -2.87 -15.42 10.71
N HIS A 320 -3.81 -14.48 10.56
CA HIS A 320 -4.53 -14.30 9.30
C HIS A 320 -3.59 -13.84 8.17
N MET A 321 -2.70 -12.89 8.45
CA MET A 321 -1.76 -12.37 7.47
C MET A 321 -0.86 -13.48 6.91
N ILE A 322 -0.30 -14.32 7.77
CA ILE A 322 0.58 -15.42 7.34
C ILE A 322 -0.24 -16.53 6.68
N THR A 323 -1.42 -16.88 7.20
CA THR A 323 -2.28 -17.91 6.61
C THR A 323 -2.70 -17.57 5.18
N ASP A 324 -3.16 -16.32 4.96
CA ASP A 324 -3.60 -15.89 3.63
C ASP A 324 -2.40 -15.73 2.67
N ALA A 325 -1.25 -15.21 3.16
CA ALA A 325 -0.01 -15.17 2.38
C ALA A 325 0.50 -16.57 2.02
N TRP A 326 0.44 -17.54 2.95
CA TRP A 326 0.83 -18.92 2.69
C TRP A 326 -0.04 -19.59 1.64
N ARG A 327 -1.37 -19.40 1.73
CA ARG A 327 -2.31 -19.91 0.72
C ARG A 327 -1.97 -19.37 -0.67
N TRP A 328 -1.70 -18.08 -0.80
CA TRP A 328 -1.28 -17.46 -2.05
C TRP A 328 0.06 -18.01 -2.54
N HIS A 329 1.04 -18.14 -1.65
CA HIS A 329 2.38 -18.66 -1.95
C HIS A 329 2.36 -20.08 -2.52
N GLN A 330 1.37 -20.90 -2.13
CA GLN A 330 1.16 -22.25 -2.67
C GLN A 330 0.54 -22.25 -4.07
N THR A 331 0.11 -21.12 -4.59
CA THR A 331 -0.32 -20.99 -5.98
C THR A 331 0.87 -20.83 -6.91
N VAL A 332 0.64 -20.88 -8.23
CA VAL A 332 1.70 -20.68 -9.23
C VAL A 332 2.22 -19.24 -9.28
N GLY A 333 1.57 -18.32 -8.54
CA GLY A 333 1.81 -16.89 -8.64
C GLY A 333 1.35 -16.34 -10.00
N TYR A 334 1.89 -15.18 -10.38
CA TYR A 334 1.70 -14.64 -11.72
C TYR A 334 2.77 -15.24 -12.66
N GLN A 335 2.35 -15.73 -13.84
CA GLN A 335 3.26 -16.29 -14.83
C GLN A 335 3.75 -15.19 -15.78
N GLU A 336 5.01 -15.28 -16.23
CA GLU A 336 5.56 -14.40 -17.27
C GLU A 336 4.95 -14.68 -18.64
#